data_086e5a734acd8f9f09f2a4c5a93b2260
#
_entry.id   086e5a734acd8f9f09f2a4c5a93b2260
#
_cell.length_a   1.000
_cell.length_b   1.000
_cell.length_c   1.000
_cell.angle_alpha   90.00
_cell.angle_beta   90.00
_cell.angle_gamma   90.00
#
_symmetry.space_group_name_H-M   'P 1'
#
loop_
_entity.id
_entity.type
_entity.pdbx_description
1 polymer ?
#
loop_
_entity_poly.entity_id
_entity_poly.type
_entity_poly.pdbx_seq_one_letter_code
_entity_poly.pdbx_strand_id
1 'polypeptide(L)'
;MEDQLYDYHAEMCKVFSNPKRLELIDSLRDREMSAGELGERLGLAPANLSQHLAMMRERHLLASRKEGNVVYYRIADPRLLEACDLLREILFAQIRQDAALIQDKVS
;
A
#
# COMPACT_ATOMS: atom_id res chain seq x y z
N MET A 1 -25.81 4.14 -11.68
CA MET A 1 -24.39 4.42 -11.95
C MET A 1 -23.64 4.95 -10.73
N GLU A 2 -24.24 5.84 -9.94
CA GLU A 2 -23.61 6.36 -8.72
C GLU A 2 -23.32 5.26 -7.70
N ASP A 3 -24.24 4.31 -7.53
CA ASP A 3 -24.07 3.20 -6.59
C ASP A 3 -22.89 2.32 -6.97
N GLN A 4 -22.73 2.06 -8.28
CA GLN A 4 -21.60 1.30 -8.80
C GLN A 4 -20.27 2.04 -8.61
N LEU A 5 -20.28 3.35 -8.76
CA LEU A 5 -19.09 4.18 -8.53
C LEU A 5 -18.61 4.05 -7.08
N TYR A 6 -19.53 4.11 -6.13
CA TYR A 6 -19.16 3.96 -4.71
C TYR A 6 -18.64 2.57 -4.40
N ASP A 7 -19.20 1.53 -5.02
CA ASP A 7 -18.72 0.17 -4.86
C ASP A 7 -17.27 0.03 -5.39
N TYR A 8 -17.01 0.54 -6.58
CA TYR A 8 -15.66 0.52 -7.16
C TYR A 8 -14.68 1.33 -6.32
N HIS A 9 -15.10 2.50 -5.85
CA HIS A 9 -14.27 3.36 -5.02
C HIS A 9 -13.93 2.64 -3.70
N ALA A 10 -14.92 2.02 -3.06
CA ALA A 10 -14.70 1.27 -1.82
C ALA A 10 -13.73 0.12 -2.03
N GLU A 11 -13.86 -0.61 -3.15
CA GLU A 11 -12.92 -1.69 -3.48
C GLU A 11 -11.49 -1.15 -3.66
N MET A 12 -11.33 0.00 -4.29
CA MET A 12 -10.03 0.64 -4.43
C MET A 12 -9.45 1.02 -3.07
N CYS A 13 -10.27 1.55 -2.17
CA CYS A 13 -9.82 1.94 -0.82
C CYS A 13 -9.36 0.76 0.02
N LYS A 14 -9.81 -0.45 -0.28
CA LYS A 14 -9.37 -1.66 0.43
C LYS A 14 -7.87 -1.91 0.32
N VAL A 15 -7.24 -1.37 -0.71
CA VAL A 15 -5.79 -1.47 -0.87
C VAL A 15 -5.08 -0.91 0.36
N PHE A 16 -5.61 0.17 0.95
CA PHE A 16 -5.02 0.85 2.10
C PHE A 16 -5.44 0.25 3.46
N SER A 17 -6.23 -0.79 3.45
CA SER A 17 -6.80 -1.35 4.69
C SER A 17 -6.02 -2.55 5.25
N ASN A 18 -4.81 -2.78 4.78
CA ASN A 18 -3.98 -3.90 5.21
C ASN A 18 -2.54 -3.42 5.42
N PRO A 19 -1.96 -3.66 6.62
CA PRO A 19 -0.59 -3.20 6.92
C PRO A 19 0.46 -3.71 5.93
N LYS A 20 0.37 -4.97 5.51
CA LYS A 20 1.34 -5.54 4.58
C LYS A 20 1.26 -4.91 3.19
N ARG A 21 0.05 -4.54 2.74
CA ARG A 21 -0.09 -3.82 1.48
C ARG A 21 0.51 -2.41 1.55
N LEU A 22 0.35 -1.74 2.70
CA LEU A 22 0.99 -0.43 2.92
C LEU A 22 2.52 -0.53 2.90
N GLU A 23 3.07 -1.55 3.56
CA GLU A 23 4.50 -1.82 3.53
C GLU A 23 4.99 -2.14 2.11
N LEU A 24 4.19 -2.88 1.35
CA LEU A 24 4.50 -3.23 -0.04
C LEU A 24 4.59 -1.98 -0.91
N ILE A 25 3.63 -1.07 -0.78
CA ILE A 25 3.63 0.20 -1.51
C ILE A 25 4.90 1.01 -1.18
N ASP A 26 5.23 1.15 0.10
CA ASP A 26 6.43 1.86 0.53
C ASP A 26 7.71 1.18 0.02
N SER A 27 7.72 -0.15 -0.02
CA SER A 27 8.88 -0.92 -0.50
C SER A 27 9.17 -0.65 -1.98
N LEU A 28 8.14 -0.36 -2.75
CA LEU A 28 8.26 -0.08 -4.18
C LEU A 28 8.35 1.41 -4.50
N ARG A 29 8.52 2.26 -3.48
CA ARG A 29 8.72 3.69 -3.68
C ARG A 29 10.02 3.93 -4.45
N ASP A 30 9.90 4.53 -5.63
CA ASP A 30 11.01 4.92 -6.52
C ASP A 30 11.89 3.76 -6.96
N ARG A 31 11.41 2.51 -6.91
CA ARG A 31 12.20 1.36 -7.35
C ARG A 31 11.31 0.18 -7.72
N GLU A 32 11.93 -0.78 -8.37
CA GLU A 32 11.28 -2.06 -8.63
C GLU A 32 11.96 -3.14 -7.78
N MET A 33 11.19 -4.15 -7.39
CA MET A 33 11.69 -5.29 -6.62
C MET A 33 11.09 -6.57 -7.15
N SER A 34 11.86 -7.66 -7.04
CA SER A 34 11.38 -8.99 -7.38
C SER A 34 10.41 -9.49 -6.29
N ALA A 35 9.59 -10.48 -6.65
CA ALA A 35 8.69 -11.13 -5.69
C ALA A 35 9.49 -11.73 -4.52
N GLY A 36 10.66 -12.33 -4.80
CA GLY A 36 11.51 -12.89 -3.76
C GLY A 36 12.01 -11.85 -2.77
N GLU A 37 12.49 -10.72 -3.30
CA GLU A 37 12.96 -9.60 -2.47
C GLU A 37 11.83 -9.01 -1.62
N LEU A 38 10.63 -8.86 -2.21
CA LEU A 38 9.46 -8.38 -1.48
C LEU A 38 9.04 -9.32 -0.35
N GLY A 39 9.05 -10.63 -0.63
CA GLY A 39 8.71 -11.63 0.37
C GLY A 39 9.64 -11.60 1.56
N GLU A 40 10.94 -11.49 1.31
CA GLU A 40 11.95 -11.36 2.36
C GLU A 40 11.74 -10.08 3.18
N ARG A 41 11.60 -8.95 2.48
CA ARG A 41 11.45 -7.65 3.12
C ARG A 41 10.20 -7.56 3.99
N LEU A 42 9.09 -8.13 3.51
CA LEU A 42 7.81 -8.06 4.21
C LEU A 42 7.59 -9.20 5.21
N GLY A 43 8.44 -10.20 5.18
CA GLY A 43 8.28 -11.38 6.02
C GLY A 43 7.04 -12.18 5.66
N LEU A 44 6.72 -12.27 4.37
CA LEU A 44 5.53 -12.96 3.88
C LEU A 44 5.90 -14.25 3.14
N ALA A 45 5.12 -15.30 3.39
CA ALA A 45 5.18 -16.52 2.59
C ALA A 45 4.77 -16.22 1.14
N PRO A 46 5.35 -16.92 0.15
CA PRO A 46 5.04 -16.66 -1.26
C PRO A 46 3.55 -16.65 -1.61
N ALA A 47 2.77 -17.54 -1.03
CA ALA A 47 1.32 -17.62 -1.29
C ALA A 47 0.58 -16.36 -0.84
N ASN A 48 0.92 -15.84 0.35
CA ASN A 48 0.31 -14.63 0.89
C ASN A 48 0.72 -13.40 0.07
N LEU A 49 2.00 -13.32 -0.27
CA LEU A 49 2.51 -12.22 -1.10
C LEU A 49 1.83 -12.22 -2.46
N SER A 50 1.68 -13.39 -3.09
CA SER A 50 1.05 -13.53 -4.40
C SER A 50 -0.38 -12.99 -4.41
N GLN A 51 -1.14 -13.21 -3.34
CA GLN A 51 -2.51 -12.70 -3.22
C GLN A 51 -2.54 -11.18 -3.21
N HIS A 52 -1.65 -10.54 -2.46
CA HIS A 52 -1.56 -9.08 -2.43
C HIS A 52 -1.13 -8.53 -3.78
N LEU A 53 -0.12 -9.13 -4.40
CA LEU A 53 0.38 -8.68 -5.71
C LEU A 53 -0.68 -8.83 -6.80
N ALA A 54 -1.39 -9.95 -6.82
CA ALA A 54 -2.45 -10.20 -7.81
C ALA A 54 -3.57 -9.18 -7.68
N MET A 55 -4.03 -8.92 -6.46
CA MET A 55 -5.10 -7.95 -6.20
C MET A 55 -4.70 -6.56 -6.68
N MET A 56 -3.49 -6.13 -6.38
CA MET A 56 -3.02 -4.80 -6.76
C MET A 56 -2.75 -4.68 -8.26
N ARG A 57 -2.32 -5.76 -8.91
CA ARG A 57 -2.17 -5.79 -10.37
C ARG A 57 -3.52 -5.71 -11.07
N GLU A 58 -4.51 -6.45 -10.59
CA GLU A 58 -5.88 -6.42 -11.15
C GLU A 58 -6.47 -5.02 -11.13
N ARG A 59 -6.11 -4.24 -10.13
CA ARG A 59 -6.58 -2.85 -9.99
C ARG A 59 -5.67 -1.85 -10.68
N HIS A 60 -4.71 -2.32 -11.46
CA HIS A 60 -3.78 -1.50 -12.21
C HIS A 60 -2.91 -0.56 -11.34
N LEU A 61 -2.69 -0.96 -10.09
CA LEU A 61 -1.85 -0.20 -9.16
C LEU A 61 -0.39 -0.60 -9.24
N LEU A 62 -0.13 -1.84 -9.64
CA LEU A 62 1.22 -2.37 -9.86
C LEU A 62 1.38 -2.78 -11.31
N ALA A 63 2.58 -2.59 -11.81
CA ALA A 63 3.02 -3.15 -13.08
C ALA A 63 4.09 -4.20 -12.80
N SER A 64 4.22 -5.16 -13.70
CA SER A 64 5.23 -6.20 -13.56
C SER A 64 5.95 -6.40 -14.89
N ARG A 65 7.18 -6.87 -14.80
CA ARG A 65 7.94 -7.36 -15.95
C ARG A 65 8.63 -8.66 -15.58
N LYS A 66 8.88 -9.48 -16.56
CA LYS A 66 9.57 -10.75 -16.35
C LYS A 66 10.95 -10.67 -17.01
N GLU A 67 11.96 -11.11 -16.27
CA GLU A 67 13.33 -11.23 -16.78
C GLU A 67 13.84 -12.61 -16.41
N GLY A 68 13.96 -13.49 -17.39
CA GLY A 68 14.24 -14.90 -17.13
C GLY A 68 13.09 -15.53 -16.36
N ASN A 69 13.39 -16.10 -15.21
CA ASN A 69 12.39 -16.70 -14.30
C ASN A 69 11.96 -15.76 -13.18
N VAL A 70 12.44 -14.52 -13.21
CA VAL A 70 12.19 -13.55 -12.14
C VAL A 70 11.16 -12.53 -12.57
N VAL A 71 10.15 -12.29 -11.73
CA VAL A 71 9.15 -11.26 -11.95
C VAL A 71 9.45 -10.07 -11.05
N TYR A 72 9.54 -8.89 -11.65
CA TYR A 72 9.78 -7.64 -10.94
C TYR A 72 8.52 -6.80 -10.92
N TYR A 73 8.28 -6.12 -9.81
CA TYR A 73 7.10 -5.30 -9.60
C TYR A 73 7.49 -3.86 -9.35
N ARG A 74 6.64 -2.93 -9.81
CA ARG A 74 6.80 -1.50 -9.57
C ARG A 74 5.43 -0.84 -9.44
N ILE A 75 5.40 0.34 -8.87
CA ILE A 75 4.18 1.15 -8.81
C ILE A 75 3.83 1.58 -10.22
N ALA A 76 2.61 1.30 -10.66
CA ALA A 76 2.14 1.67 -12.00
C ALA A 76 1.71 3.13 -12.09
N ASP A 77 1.10 3.64 -11.02
CA ASP A 77 0.59 5.01 -10.97
C ASP A 77 1.14 5.71 -9.72
N PRO A 78 1.99 6.72 -9.90
CA PRO A 78 2.60 7.42 -8.77
C PRO A 78 1.60 8.12 -7.84
N ARG A 79 0.38 8.35 -8.30
CA ARG A 79 -0.67 8.93 -7.44
C ARG A 79 -1.03 8.01 -6.28
N LEU A 80 -0.77 6.70 -6.39
CA LEU A 80 -0.94 5.77 -5.28
C LEU A 80 -0.08 6.17 -4.08
N LEU A 81 1.17 6.57 -4.34
CA LEU A 81 2.08 7.05 -3.30
C LEU A 81 1.59 8.37 -2.70
N GLU A 82 1.11 9.27 -3.54
CA GLU A 82 0.57 10.56 -3.08
C GLU A 82 -0.64 10.35 -2.16
N ALA A 83 -1.54 9.45 -2.52
CA ALA A 83 -2.71 9.12 -1.71
C ALA A 83 -2.31 8.53 -0.36
N CYS A 84 -1.37 7.58 -0.36
CA CYS A 84 -0.80 7.01 0.85
C CYS A 84 -0.20 8.07 1.76
N ASP A 85 0.59 8.96 1.17
CA ASP A 85 1.29 10.00 1.92
C ASP A 85 0.30 10.99 2.55
N LEU A 86 -0.76 11.36 1.82
CA LEU A 86 -1.80 12.25 2.35
C LEU A 86 -2.54 11.61 3.53
N LEU A 87 -2.91 10.34 3.42
CA LEU A 87 -3.55 9.63 4.52
C LEU A 87 -2.62 9.57 5.75
N ARG A 88 -1.34 9.35 5.52
CA ARG A 88 -0.33 9.30 6.57
C ARG A 88 -0.15 10.66 7.25
N GLU A 89 -0.19 11.75 6.50
CA GLU A 89 -0.15 13.10 7.05
C GLU A 89 -1.33 13.35 8.00
N ILE A 90 -2.52 12.92 7.61
CA ILE A 90 -3.71 13.03 8.45
C ILE A 90 -3.53 12.22 9.73
N LEU A 91 -3.04 10.99 9.60
CA LEU A 91 -2.77 10.11 10.76
C LEU A 91 -1.77 10.76 11.72
N PHE A 92 -0.65 11.28 11.21
CA PHE A 92 0.35 11.92 12.04
C PHE A 92 -0.19 13.16 12.75
N ALA A 93 -1.04 13.94 12.08
CA ALA A 93 -1.69 15.10 12.70
C ALA A 93 -2.60 14.67 13.85
N GLN A 94 -3.34 13.57 13.67
CA GLN A 94 -4.20 13.03 14.72
C GLN A 94 -3.38 12.52 15.91
N ILE A 95 -2.30 11.81 15.64
CA ILE A 95 -1.40 11.31 16.70
C ILE A 95 -0.84 12.47 17.51
N ARG A 96 -0.40 13.54 16.86
CA ARG A 96 0.11 14.74 17.56
C ARG A 96 -0.96 15.41 18.41
N GLN A 97 -2.19 15.50 17.92
CA GLN A 97 -3.33 16.03 18.68
C GLN A 97 -3.61 15.20 19.93
N ASP A 98 -3.66 13.89 19.77
CA ASP A 98 -3.92 12.96 20.86
C ASP A 98 -2.81 13.05 21.91
N ALA A 99 -1.56 13.13 21.49
CA ALA A 99 -0.42 13.28 22.38
C ALA A 99 -0.50 14.59 23.16
N ALA A 100 -0.86 15.69 22.50
CA ALA A 100 -1.03 16.99 23.15
C ALA A 100 -2.16 16.96 24.19
N LEU A 101 -3.28 16.30 23.87
CA LEU A 101 -4.40 16.12 24.80
C LEU A 101 -4.00 15.32 26.04
N ILE A 102 -3.25 14.25 25.83
CA ILE A 102 -2.77 13.42 26.94
C ILE A 102 -1.82 14.22 27.82
N GLN A 103 -0.93 15.00 27.22
CA GLN A 103 0.04 15.83 27.93
C GLN A 103 -0.66 16.91 28.75
N ASP A 104 -1.69 17.55 28.21
CA ASP A 104 -2.50 18.55 28.93
C ASP A 104 -3.22 17.95 30.13
N LYS A 105 -3.64 16.69 30.03
CA LYS A 105 -4.33 15.99 31.14
C LYS A 105 -3.39 15.55 32.22
N VAL A 106 -2.13 15.32 31.91
CA VAL A 106 -1.11 14.82 32.85
C VAL A 106 -0.40 15.98 33.56
N SER A 107 -0.36 17.15 32.94
CA SER A 107 0.22 18.35 33.51
C SER A 107 -0.81 19.13 34.32
#